data_a87facf576b2de150e217d50a3e5e213
#
_entry.id   a87facf576b2de150e217d50a3e5e213
#
_cell.length_a   1.000
_cell.length_b   1.000
_cell.length_c   1.000
_cell.angle_alpha   90.00
_cell.angle_beta   90.00
_cell.angle_gamma   90.00
#
_symmetry.space_group_name_H-M   'P 1'
#
loop_
_entity.id
_entity.type
_entity.pdbx_description
1 polymer ?
#
loop_
_entity_poly.entity_id
_entity_poly.type
_entity_poly.pdbx_seq_one_letter_code
_entity_poly.pdbx_strand_id
1 'polypeptide(L)'
;MEELVFTFPTDELWKLLPYKKKGLIRGKSEVLKKIVLNGLFLRRSQAEEDPSFKQIISYAIISNEDSFYLFKRTSGQTEKRLHNKFSLGVGGHMNPDDSPESKEQYLMGELRRELSEEVKLLNGCLIEDIEFIGFINDDTIPVGRVHIGLLYNIHVSNKEVYINETDKMTAEWIEKSDLAEFYGRMETWSKIAFDSYII
;
A
#
# COMPACT_ATOMS: atom_id res chain seq x y z
N MET A 1 -20.10 12.32 -7.60
CA MET A 1 -19.61 11.40 -8.66
C MET A 1 -19.16 10.14 -7.97
N GLU A 2 -19.29 8.98 -8.61
CA GLU A 2 -18.75 7.73 -8.10
C GLU A 2 -17.24 7.69 -8.29
N GLU A 3 -16.51 7.16 -7.31
CA GLU A 3 -15.05 7.06 -7.34
C GLU A 3 -14.59 6.17 -8.48
N LEU A 4 -13.60 6.63 -9.25
CA LEU A 4 -12.88 5.85 -10.25
C LEU A 4 -11.56 5.37 -9.64
N VAL A 5 -11.26 4.08 -9.80
CA VAL A 5 -10.04 3.46 -9.29
C VAL A 5 -9.20 2.87 -10.41
N PHE A 6 -7.89 2.97 -10.28
CA PHE A 6 -6.95 2.43 -11.26
C PHE A 6 -6.89 0.91 -11.15
N THR A 7 -7.07 0.24 -12.28
CA THR A 7 -7.14 -1.23 -12.36
C THR A 7 -6.26 -1.78 -13.46
N PHE A 8 -5.96 -3.06 -13.37
CA PHE A 8 -5.25 -3.79 -14.42
C PHE A 8 -5.90 -5.17 -14.66
N PRO A 9 -6.05 -5.63 -15.93
CA PRO A 9 -6.63 -6.94 -16.21
C PRO A 9 -5.85 -8.07 -15.55
N THR A 10 -6.54 -8.92 -14.80
CA THR A 10 -5.92 -9.98 -13.98
C THR A 10 -5.11 -10.97 -14.81
N ASP A 11 -5.63 -11.42 -15.94
CA ASP A 11 -4.94 -12.36 -16.84
C ASP A 11 -3.67 -11.74 -17.45
N GLU A 12 -3.71 -10.46 -17.80
CA GLU A 12 -2.51 -9.75 -18.30
C GLU A 12 -1.48 -9.53 -17.20
N LEU A 13 -1.92 -9.27 -15.97
CA LEU A 13 -1.04 -9.13 -14.82
C LEU A 13 -0.21 -10.41 -14.60
N TRP A 14 -0.85 -11.57 -14.67
CA TRP A 14 -0.17 -12.86 -14.46
C TRP A 14 0.67 -13.33 -15.67
N LYS A 15 0.62 -12.63 -16.78
CA LYS A 15 1.61 -12.76 -17.87
C LYS A 15 2.88 -11.93 -17.59
N LEU A 16 2.74 -10.85 -16.83
CA LEU A 16 3.86 -9.98 -16.46
C LEU A 16 4.57 -10.42 -15.18
N LEU A 17 3.84 -11.06 -14.27
CA LEU A 17 4.32 -11.50 -12.95
C LEU A 17 4.10 -13.00 -12.78
N PRO A 18 4.99 -13.71 -12.07
CA PRO A 18 4.71 -15.09 -11.66
C PRO A 18 3.49 -15.09 -10.72
N TYR A 19 2.47 -15.88 -11.06
CA TYR A 19 1.31 -15.98 -10.18
C TYR A 19 1.68 -16.54 -8.81
N LYS A 20 1.24 -15.85 -7.77
CA LYS A 20 1.38 -16.26 -6.39
C LYS A 20 0.05 -16.01 -5.68
N LYS A 21 -0.61 -17.08 -5.25
CA LYS A 21 -1.92 -17.01 -4.58
C LYS A 21 -1.89 -16.10 -3.34
N LYS A 22 -0.78 -16.12 -2.58
CA LYS A 22 -0.55 -15.25 -1.43
C LYS A 22 0.95 -15.01 -1.25
N GLY A 23 1.33 -13.76 -1.07
CA GLY A 23 2.71 -13.38 -0.73
C GLY A 23 3.22 -12.17 -1.49
N LEU A 24 4.50 -11.87 -1.25
CA LEU A 24 5.25 -10.84 -1.96
C LEU A 24 5.84 -11.42 -3.25
N ILE A 25 5.64 -10.70 -4.35
CA ILE A 25 6.27 -10.95 -5.65
C ILE A 25 7.24 -9.81 -5.89
N ARG A 26 8.55 -10.10 -5.83
CA ARG A 26 9.57 -9.08 -6.10
C ARG A 26 9.37 -8.52 -7.49
N GLY A 27 9.27 -7.19 -7.58
CA GLY A 27 8.93 -6.49 -8.81
C GLY A 27 10.13 -5.81 -9.45
N LYS A 28 10.01 -5.56 -10.76
CA LYS A 28 10.94 -4.71 -11.51
C LYS A 28 10.18 -3.47 -11.99
N SER A 29 10.87 -2.35 -12.07
CA SER A 29 10.31 -1.06 -12.55
C SER A 29 9.67 -1.17 -13.93
N GLU A 30 10.19 -2.05 -14.81
CA GLU A 30 9.62 -2.27 -16.14
C GLU A 30 8.20 -2.86 -16.10
N VAL A 31 7.87 -3.66 -15.08
CA VAL A 31 6.51 -4.18 -14.89
C VAL A 31 5.57 -3.06 -14.46
N LEU A 32 6.00 -2.19 -13.54
CA LEU A 32 5.24 -0.99 -13.16
C LEU A 32 4.92 -0.13 -14.37
N LYS A 33 5.91 0.14 -15.23
CA LYS A 33 5.72 0.88 -16.48
C LYS A 33 4.63 0.26 -17.36
N LYS A 34 4.64 -1.06 -17.53
CA LYS A 34 3.62 -1.77 -18.33
C LYS A 34 2.25 -1.67 -17.70
N ILE A 35 2.14 -1.78 -16.37
CA ILE A 35 0.86 -1.62 -15.65
C ILE A 35 0.31 -0.22 -15.88
N VAL A 36 1.12 0.83 -15.70
CA VAL A 36 0.66 2.21 -15.90
C VAL A 36 0.28 2.51 -17.35
N LEU A 37 1.02 1.92 -18.31
CA LEU A 37 0.73 2.14 -19.74
C LEU A 37 -0.59 1.52 -20.19
N ASN A 38 -0.98 0.37 -19.63
CA ASN A 38 -2.09 -0.45 -20.10
C ASN A 38 -3.21 -0.62 -19.07
N GLY A 39 -3.08 -0.04 -17.89
CA GLY A 39 -4.14 0.01 -16.89
C GLY A 39 -5.27 0.96 -17.31
N LEU A 40 -6.42 0.80 -16.68
CA LEU A 40 -7.61 1.59 -16.96
C LEU A 40 -8.34 1.93 -15.66
N PHE A 41 -9.16 2.98 -15.72
CA PHE A 41 -9.99 3.40 -14.60
C PHE A 41 -11.37 2.78 -14.72
N LEU A 42 -11.80 2.10 -13.66
CA LEU A 42 -13.14 1.57 -13.50
C LEU A 42 -13.85 2.25 -12.32
N ARG A 43 -15.17 2.22 -12.31
CA ARG A 43 -15.96 2.60 -11.14
C ARG A 43 -15.63 1.64 -10.00
N ARG A 44 -15.37 2.16 -8.83
CA ARG A 44 -14.99 1.38 -7.65
C ARG A 44 -15.99 0.27 -7.35
N SER A 45 -17.30 0.56 -7.38
CA SER A 45 -18.34 -0.44 -7.16
C SER A 45 -18.29 -1.61 -8.15
N GLN A 46 -17.94 -1.34 -9.42
CA GLN A 46 -17.75 -2.36 -10.44
C GLN A 46 -16.47 -3.18 -10.18
N ALA A 47 -15.36 -2.49 -9.89
CA ALA A 47 -14.06 -3.12 -9.66
C ALA A 47 -14.04 -4.01 -8.40
N GLU A 48 -14.84 -3.69 -7.38
CA GLU A 48 -14.96 -4.49 -6.15
C GLU A 48 -15.66 -5.84 -6.36
N GLU A 49 -16.46 -6.00 -7.43
CA GLU A 49 -17.22 -7.22 -7.73
C GLU A 49 -16.63 -8.03 -8.90
N ASP A 50 -15.68 -7.46 -9.65
CA ASP A 50 -15.14 -8.09 -10.87
C ASP A 50 -13.69 -8.57 -10.69
N PRO A 51 -13.45 -9.87 -10.40
CA PRO A 51 -12.11 -10.42 -10.26
C PRO A 51 -11.31 -10.53 -11.56
N SER A 52 -11.89 -10.20 -12.71
CA SER A 52 -11.15 -10.07 -13.97
C SER A 52 -10.22 -8.87 -14.00
N PHE A 53 -10.36 -7.97 -13.02
CA PHE A 53 -9.49 -6.82 -12.79
C PHE A 53 -8.91 -6.82 -11.37
N LYS A 54 -7.65 -6.40 -11.24
CA LYS A 54 -7.01 -6.08 -9.97
C LYS A 54 -6.98 -4.56 -9.81
N GLN A 55 -7.57 -4.04 -8.74
CA GLN A 55 -7.39 -2.66 -8.30
C GLN A 55 -5.96 -2.49 -7.78
N ILE A 56 -5.27 -1.48 -8.28
CA ILE A 56 -3.89 -1.19 -7.90
C ILE A 56 -3.91 -0.29 -6.67
N ILE A 57 -3.32 -0.77 -5.59
CA ILE A 57 -3.26 -0.07 -4.30
C ILE A 57 -1.82 0.30 -3.99
N SER A 58 -1.54 1.56 -3.70
CA SER A 58 -0.27 1.92 -3.07
C SER A 58 -0.26 1.41 -1.63
N TYR A 59 0.83 0.79 -1.18
CA TYR A 59 1.00 0.33 0.19
C TYR A 59 2.40 0.70 0.67
N ALA A 60 2.50 1.73 1.50
CA ALA A 60 3.74 2.34 1.93
C ALA A 60 4.07 2.00 3.37
N ILE A 61 5.18 1.30 3.59
CA ILE A 61 5.82 1.14 4.89
C ILE A 61 6.68 2.39 5.14
N ILE A 62 6.71 2.91 6.37
CA ILE A 62 7.57 4.02 6.75
C ILE A 62 8.62 3.50 7.71
N SER A 63 9.90 3.75 7.41
CA SER A 63 11.03 3.31 8.20
C SER A 63 12.01 4.45 8.50
N ASN A 64 12.69 4.35 9.63
CA ASN A 64 13.82 5.17 9.99
C ASN A 64 14.86 4.25 10.68
N GLU A 65 16.03 4.09 10.07
CA GLU A 65 17.02 3.10 10.49
C GLU A 65 16.40 1.71 10.66
N ASP A 66 16.51 1.08 11.84
CA ASP A 66 15.93 -0.22 12.17
C ASP A 66 14.53 -0.13 12.81
N SER A 67 13.84 1.01 12.71
CA SER A 67 12.52 1.20 13.26
C SER A 67 11.48 1.35 12.16
N PHE A 68 10.26 0.87 12.43
CA PHE A 68 9.13 0.94 11.53
C PHE A 68 7.95 1.66 12.19
N TYR A 69 7.24 2.49 11.43
CA TYR A 69 6.06 3.20 11.92
C TYR A 69 4.86 2.26 11.83
N LEU A 70 4.45 1.70 12.97
CA LEU A 70 3.38 0.72 13.07
C LEU A 70 2.05 1.41 13.36
N PHE A 71 1.09 1.25 12.46
CA PHE A 71 -0.24 1.82 12.55
C PHE A 71 -1.18 0.86 13.30
N LYS A 72 -2.08 1.40 14.11
CA LYS A 72 -3.18 0.67 14.73
C LYS A 72 -4.51 1.31 14.32
N ARG A 73 -5.32 0.55 13.62
CA ARG A 73 -6.63 1.01 13.17
C ARG A 73 -7.62 1.02 14.32
N THR A 74 -8.32 2.14 14.49
CA THR A 74 -9.37 2.31 15.51
C THR A 74 -10.72 1.81 15.00
N SER A 75 -11.74 1.85 15.84
CA SER A 75 -13.13 1.55 15.46
C SER A 75 -13.80 2.62 14.60
N GLY A 76 -13.16 3.78 14.41
CA GLY A 76 -13.68 4.89 13.57
C GLY A 76 -13.57 4.64 12.07
N GLN A 77 -12.88 3.58 11.63
CA GLN A 77 -12.76 3.24 10.21
C GLN A 77 -13.99 2.51 9.67
N THR A 78 -14.31 2.74 8.38
CA THR A 78 -15.42 2.10 7.67
C THR A 78 -15.27 0.59 7.54
N GLU A 79 -14.03 0.09 7.37
CA GLU A 79 -13.75 -1.34 7.26
C GLU A 79 -13.68 -2.04 8.63
N LYS A 80 -14.81 -2.54 9.11
CA LYS A 80 -14.94 -3.23 10.41
C LYS A 80 -13.97 -4.40 10.60
N ARG A 81 -13.59 -5.12 9.53
CA ARG A 81 -12.64 -6.25 9.58
C ARG A 81 -11.22 -5.85 10.00
N LEU A 82 -10.87 -4.58 9.87
CA LEU A 82 -9.56 -4.03 10.22
C LEU A 82 -9.52 -3.40 11.61
N HIS A 83 -10.68 -3.29 12.31
CA HIS A 83 -10.72 -2.72 13.65
C HIS A 83 -9.78 -3.44 14.60
N ASN A 84 -8.98 -2.68 15.34
CA ASN A 84 -7.95 -3.15 16.28
C ASN A 84 -6.83 -4.01 15.64
N LYS A 85 -6.73 -4.02 14.31
CA LYS A 85 -5.59 -4.62 13.62
C LYS A 85 -4.44 -3.63 13.54
N PHE A 86 -3.24 -4.20 13.51
CA PHE A 86 -2.03 -3.46 13.21
C PHE A 86 -1.74 -3.51 11.71
N SER A 87 -1.25 -2.39 11.18
CA SER A 87 -0.79 -2.27 9.79
C SER A 87 0.64 -1.75 9.78
N LEU A 88 1.51 -2.39 8.99
CA LEU A 88 2.87 -1.90 8.73
C LEU A 88 2.89 -0.78 7.70
N GLY A 89 1.85 -0.67 6.90
CA GLY A 89 1.78 0.34 5.85
C GLY A 89 0.45 1.04 5.80
N VAL A 90 0.48 2.18 5.15
CA VAL A 90 -0.68 3.00 4.76
C VAL A 90 -0.75 3.10 3.26
N GLY A 91 -1.90 3.44 2.74
CA GLY A 91 -2.13 3.64 1.32
C GLY A 91 -3.58 3.39 0.93
N GLY A 92 -3.86 3.59 -0.34
CA GLY A 92 -5.22 3.51 -0.86
C GLY A 92 -5.28 3.32 -2.36
N HIS A 93 -6.46 3.57 -2.89
CA HIS A 93 -6.74 3.46 -4.31
C HIS A 93 -6.05 4.57 -5.09
N MET A 94 -5.58 4.24 -6.27
CA MET A 94 -5.06 5.22 -7.21
C MET A 94 -6.22 5.77 -8.03
N ASN A 95 -6.38 7.10 -8.02
CA ASN A 95 -7.46 7.81 -8.69
C ASN A 95 -6.97 8.48 -9.98
N PRO A 96 -7.88 8.89 -10.91
CA PRO A 96 -7.48 9.68 -12.06
C PRO A 96 -6.80 10.97 -11.63
N ASP A 97 -5.65 11.26 -12.23
CA ASP A 97 -4.97 12.55 -12.09
C ASP A 97 -5.24 13.39 -13.34
N ASP A 98 -5.70 14.62 -13.16
CA ASP A 98 -6.03 15.54 -14.24
C ASP A 98 -4.77 16.12 -14.94
N SER A 99 -3.57 15.89 -14.39
CA SER A 99 -2.32 16.50 -14.87
C SER A 99 -1.08 15.60 -14.83
N PRO A 100 -1.11 14.33 -15.30
CA PRO A 100 0.12 13.55 -15.30
C PRO A 100 1.08 14.09 -16.36
N GLU A 101 2.18 14.73 -15.93
CA GLU A 101 3.27 15.13 -16.84
C GLU A 101 3.91 13.91 -17.50
N SER A 102 3.92 12.76 -16.81
CA SER A 102 4.23 11.45 -17.35
C SER A 102 3.53 10.34 -16.57
N LYS A 103 3.34 9.18 -17.22
CA LYS A 103 2.74 8.01 -16.56
C LYS A 103 3.59 7.45 -15.40
N GLU A 104 4.90 7.67 -15.40
CA GLU A 104 5.78 7.29 -14.29
C GLU A 104 5.59 8.20 -13.09
N GLN A 105 5.39 9.50 -13.32
CA GLN A 105 5.07 10.46 -12.28
C GLN A 105 3.70 10.20 -11.64
N TYR A 106 2.75 9.61 -12.39
CA TYR A 106 1.45 9.25 -11.86
C TYR A 106 1.52 8.33 -10.63
N LEU A 107 2.25 7.19 -10.69
CA LEU A 107 2.36 6.28 -9.53
C LEU A 107 2.98 6.95 -8.32
N MET A 108 4.01 7.75 -8.54
CA MET A 108 4.69 8.46 -7.45
C MET A 108 3.84 9.62 -6.91
N GLY A 109 3.06 10.27 -7.76
CA GLY A 109 2.09 11.30 -7.37
C GLY A 109 1.02 10.70 -6.46
N GLU A 110 0.39 9.60 -6.88
CA GLU A 110 -0.63 8.90 -6.10
C GLU A 110 -0.09 8.35 -4.77
N LEU A 111 1.12 7.76 -4.78
CA LEU A 111 1.76 7.33 -3.53
C LEU A 111 1.96 8.50 -2.56
N ARG A 112 2.43 9.66 -3.06
CA ARG A 112 2.62 10.85 -2.23
C ARG A 112 1.32 11.47 -1.77
N ARG A 113 0.26 11.45 -2.60
CA ARG A 113 -1.07 11.91 -2.22
C ARG A 113 -1.60 11.08 -1.05
N GLU A 114 -1.66 9.76 -1.21
CA GLU A 114 -2.11 8.84 -0.15
C GLU A 114 -1.28 9.01 1.13
N LEU A 115 0.06 9.08 1.00
CA LEU A 115 0.92 9.29 2.16
C LEU A 115 0.57 10.60 2.89
N SER A 116 0.36 11.70 2.14
CA SER A 116 0.04 13.01 2.73
C SER A 116 -1.35 13.09 3.36
N GLU A 117 -2.28 12.24 2.92
CA GLU A 117 -3.61 12.11 3.54
C GLU A 117 -3.52 11.41 4.90
N GLU A 118 -2.66 10.41 5.03
CA GLU A 118 -2.55 9.58 6.23
C GLU A 118 -1.58 10.14 7.28
N VAL A 119 -0.44 10.71 6.83
CA VAL A 119 0.62 11.18 7.74
C VAL A 119 1.15 12.56 7.35
N LYS A 120 1.75 13.24 8.31
CA LYS A 120 2.51 14.47 8.14
C LYS A 120 3.92 14.33 8.71
N LEU A 121 4.87 14.90 8.02
CA LEU A 121 6.26 15.00 8.44
C LEU A 121 6.48 16.39 9.06
N LEU A 122 6.99 16.45 10.29
CA LEU A 122 7.21 17.69 11.03
C LEU A 122 8.68 17.84 11.43
N ASN A 123 9.02 18.99 11.96
CA ASN A 123 10.33 19.29 12.59
C ASN A 123 11.52 18.92 11.68
N GLY A 124 11.41 19.20 10.37
CA GLY A 124 12.48 18.92 9.41
C GLY A 124 12.63 17.46 9.00
N CYS A 125 11.65 16.61 9.33
CA CYS A 125 11.59 15.24 8.80
C CYS A 125 11.43 15.27 7.28
N LEU A 126 12.29 14.56 6.55
CA LEU A 126 12.30 14.49 5.10
C LEU A 126 12.20 13.03 4.65
N ILE A 127 11.60 12.82 3.49
CA ILE A 127 11.72 11.53 2.78
C ILE A 127 13.10 11.52 2.14
N GLU A 128 13.95 10.58 2.54
CA GLU A 128 15.29 10.40 2.01
C GLU A 128 15.30 9.44 0.82
N ASP A 129 14.48 8.38 0.88
CA ASP A 129 14.37 7.40 -0.19
C ASP A 129 12.96 6.80 -0.27
N ILE A 130 12.59 6.35 -1.46
CA ILE A 130 11.36 5.60 -1.74
C ILE A 130 11.73 4.37 -2.57
N GLU A 131 11.77 3.23 -1.92
CA GLU A 131 12.11 1.95 -2.55
C GLU A 131 10.84 1.18 -2.96
N PHE A 132 10.73 0.81 -4.25
CA PHE A 132 9.71 -0.15 -4.67
C PHE A 132 10.18 -1.58 -4.39
N ILE A 133 9.50 -2.28 -3.50
CA ILE A 133 9.85 -3.64 -3.06
C ILE A 133 9.24 -4.70 -3.96
N GLY A 134 8.00 -4.52 -4.38
CA GLY A 134 7.28 -5.50 -5.19
C GLY A 134 5.76 -5.42 -5.05
N PHE A 135 5.13 -6.53 -5.41
CA PHE A 135 3.67 -6.66 -5.43
C PHE A 135 3.20 -7.58 -4.30
N ILE A 136 2.22 -7.15 -3.52
CA ILE A 136 1.55 -8.00 -2.51
C ILE A 136 0.25 -8.51 -3.09
N ASN A 137 0.09 -9.84 -3.15
CA ASN A 137 -1.16 -10.49 -3.52
C ASN A 137 -1.66 -11.39 -2.39
N ASP A 138 -2.99 -11.45 -2.18
CA ASP A 138 -3.64 -12.40 -1.28
C ASP A 138 -5.02 -12.81 -1.80
N ASP A 139 -5.06 -13.74 -2.75
CA ASP A 139 -6.30 -14.29 -3.32
C ASP A 139 -7.02 -15.27 -2.38
N THR A 140 -6.52 -15.45 -1.16
CA THR A 140 -7.16 -16.33 -0.16
C THR A 140 -8.40 -15.69 0.49
N ILE A 141 -8.54 -14.37 0.35
CA ILE A 141 -9.67 -13.60 0.89
C ILE A 141 -10.40 -12.84 -0.25
N PRO A 142 -11.71 -12.62 -0.14
CA PRO A 142 -12.49 -11.98 -1.22
C PRO A 142 -11.93 -10.66 -1.69
N VAL A 143 -11.62 -9.74 -0.76
CA VAL A 143 -11.05 -8.44 -1.09
C VAL A 143 -9.69 -8.55 -1.81
N GLY A 144 -8.86 -9.50 -1.46
CA GLY A 144 -7.56 -9.70 -2.11
C GLY A 144 -7.68 -10.20 -3.55
N ARG A 145 -8.82 -10.84 -3.92
CA ARG A 145 -9.04 -11.30 -5.30
C ARG A 145 -9.18 -10.15 -6.30
N VAL A 146 -9.62 -9.00 -5.83
CA VAL A 146 -9.83 -7.79 -6.65
C VAL A 146 -8.80 -6.69 -6.36
N HIS A 147 -7.79 -6.95 -5.50
CA HIS A 147 -6.75 -5.99 -5.19
C HIS A 147 -5.35 -6.58 -5.36
N ILE A 148 -4.39 -5.73 -5.71
CA ILE A 148 -2.95 -6.01 -5.63
C ILE A 148 -2.23 -4.79 -5.09
N GLY A 149 -1.36 -4.98 -4.08
CA GLY A 149 -0.60 -3.90 -3.46
C GLY A 149 0.72 -3.66 -4.16
N LEU A 150 1.05 -2.40 -4.42
CA LEU A 150 2.40 -1.95 -4.73
C LEU A 150 3.10 -1.62 -3.42
N LEU A 151 3.96 -2.52 -2.95
CA LEU A 151 4.70 -2.33 -1.70
C LEU A 151 5.88 -1.40 -1.92
N TYR A 152 5.88 -0.30 -1.17
CA TYR A 152 6.99 0.63 -1.06
C TYR A 152 7.53 0.66 0.36
N ASN A 153 8.83 0.91 0.51
CA ASN A 153 9.42 1.39 1.75
C ASN A 153 9.80 2.86 1.59
N ILE A 154 9.34 3.70 2.50
CA ILE A 154 9.63 5.13 2.56
C ILE A 154 10.57 5.33 3.73
N HIS A 155 11.84 5.62 3.43
CA HIS A 155 12.83 5.94 4.43
C HIS A 155 12.79 7.43 4.77
N VAL A 156 12.65 7.75 6.07
CA VAL A 156 12.58 9.13 6.56
C VAL A 156 13.80 9.47 7.41
N SER A 157 14.22 10.75 7.41
CA SER A 157 15.44 11.24 8.04
C SER A 157 15.40 11.22 9.58
N ASN A 158 14.19 11.21 10.16
CA ASN A 158 13.99 11.13 11.61
C ASN A 158 12.58 10.64 11.95
N LYS A 159 12.30 10.44 13.24
CA LYS A 159 11.02 9.86 13.72
C LYS A 159 9.88 10.87 13.91
N GLU A 160 9.98 12.08 13.36
CA GLU A 160 8.96 13.14 13.48
C GLU A 160 7.84 12.97 12.43
N VAL A 161 7.23 11.80 12.46
CA VAL A 161 6.09 11.37 11.62
C VAL A 161 4.85 11.29 12.50
N TYR A 162 3.75 11.89 12.06
CA TYR A 162 2.49 11.98 12.81
C TYR A 162 1.30 11.60 11.95
N ILE A 163 0.28 11.01 12.56
CA ILE A 163 -0.99 10.68 11.90
C ILE A 163 -1.80 11.97 11.67
N ASN A 164 -2.40 12.09 10.48
CA ASN A 164 -3.35 13.16 10.16
C ASN A 164 -4.74 12.87 10.73
N GLU A 165 -5.24 11.65 10.54
CA GLU A 165 -6.59 11.21 10.90
C GLU A 165 -6.59 10.44 12.24
N THR A 166 -6.38 11.15 13.36
CA THR A 166 -6.22 10.55 14.71
C THR A 166 -7.48 9.88 15.26
N ASP A 167 -8.64 10.13 14.70
CA ASP A 167 -9.89 9.45 15.00
C ASP A 167 -9.98 8.06 14.35
N LYS A 168 -9.31 7.86 13.23
CA LYS A 168 -9.31 6.60 12.46
C LYS A 168 -8.16 5.67 12.82
N MET A 169 -7.02 6.22 13.22
CA MET A 169 -5.85 5.41 13.56
C MET A 169 -4.92 6.09 14.57
N THR A 170 -4.09 5.27 15.20
CA THR A 170 -2.91 5.70 15.96
C THR A 170 -1.68 5.02 15.38
N ALA A 171 -0.49 5.53 15.66
CA ALA A 171 0.74 4.87 15.26
C ALA A 171 1.87 5.14 16.25
N GLU A 172 2.86 4.26 16.23
CA GLU A 172 4.06 4.34 17.06
C GLU A 172 5.26 3.75 16.32
N TRP A 173 6.46 4.24 16.66
CA TRP A 173 7.70 3.68 16.16
C TRP A 173 8.03 2.41 16.93
N ILE A 174 8.24 1.30 16.23
CA ILE A 174 8.60 -0.01 16.78
C ILE A 174 9.93 -0.43 16.17
N GLU A 175 10.84 -0.86 17.04
CA GLU A 175 12.11 -1.43 16.59
C GLU A 175 11.85 -2.76 15.85
N LYS A 176 12.64 -3.03 14.83
CA LYS A 176 12.56 -4.27 14.04
C LYS A 176 12.50 -5.53 14.90
N SER A 177 13.31 -5.60 15.97
CA SER A 177 13.35 -6.72 16.91
C SER A 177 12.00 -7.02 17.57
N ASP A 178 11.19 -5.98 17.79
CA ASP A 178 9.99 -6.05 18.60
C ASP A 178 8.72 -6.23 17.74
N LEU A 179 8.82 -6.04 16.41
CA LEU A 179 7.68 -6.15 15.49
C LEU A 179 6.99 -7.53 15.56
N ALA A 180 7.73 -8.59 15.85
CA ALA A 180 7.19 -9.94 15.97
C ALA A 180 6.09 -10.07 17.05
N GLU A 181 6.10 -9.23 18.09
CA GLU A 181 5.09 -9.22 19.14
C GLU A 181 3.70 -8.81 18.62
N PHE A 182 3.67 -8.02 17.55
CA PHE A 182 2.46 -7.52 16.93
C PHE A 182 1.91 -8.45 15.84
N TYR A 183 2.73 -9.40 15.34
CA TYR A 183 2.42 -10.25 14.18
C TYR A 183 1.04 -10.91 14.24
N GLY A 184 0.67 -11.49 15.39
CA GLY A 184 -0.62 -12.16 15.58
C GLY A 184 -1.83 -11.27 15.28
N ARG A 185 -1.69 -9.97 15.50
CA ARG A 185 -2.73 -8.94 15.32
C ARG A 185 -2.58 -8.12 14.04
N MET A 186 -1.55 -8.36 13.23
CA MET A 186 -1.37 -7.67 11.95
C MET A 186 -2.44 -8.10 10.93
N GLU A 187 -2.76 -7.18 10.03
CA GLU A 187 -3.52 -7.47 8.81
C GLU A 187 -2.70 -8.33 7.83
N THR A 188 -3.36 -8.88 6.82
CA THR A 188 -2.71 -9.89 5.95
C THR A 188 -1.55 -9.34 5.13
N TRP A 189 -1.67 -8.13 4.59
CA TRP A 189 -0.59 -7.51 3.80
C TRP A 189 0.61 -7.15 4.66
N SER A 190 0.37 -6.68 5.88
CA SER A 190 1.43 -6.45 6.86
C SER A 190 2.19 -7.73 7.21
N LYS A 191 1.48 -8.86 7.39
CA LYS A 191 2.12 -10.16 7.62
C LYS A 191 2.98 -10.58 6.43
N ILE A 192 2.47 -10.42 5.21
CA ILE A 192 3.23 -10.72 4.00
C ILE A 192 4.49 -9.85 3.90
N ALA A 193 4.38 -8.55 4.19
CA ALA A 193 5.50 -7.63 4.19
C ALA A 193 6.52 -7.99 5.28
N PHE A 194 6.06 -8.28 6.49
CA PHE A 194 6.93 -8.73 7.59
C PHE A 194 7.70 -9.99 7.21
N ASP A 195 7.01 -11.05 6.77
CA ASP A 195 7.60 -12.37 6.45
C ASP A 195 8.55 -12.36 5.24
N SER A 196 8.41 -11.39 4.33
CA SER A 196 9.08 -11.44 3.03
C SER A 196 10.06 -10.30 2.77
N TYR A 197 9.99 -9.24 3.57
CA TYR A 197 10.81 -8.04 3.39
C TYR A 197 11.53 -7.63 4.68
N ILE A 198 10.86 -7.65 5.84
CA ILE A 198 11.43 -7.11 7.08
C ILE A 198 12.36 -8.11 7.78
N ILE A 199 11.99 -9.42 7.89
CA ILE A 199 12.82 -10.46 8.51
C ILE A 199 13.90 -11.03 7.58
#